data_d14d99e0907f7172038e2f914209b519
#
_entry.id   d14d99e0907f7172038e2f914209b519
#
_cell.length_a   1.000
_cell.length_b   1.000
_cell.length_c   1.000
_cell.angle_alpha   90.00
_cell.angle_beta   90.00
_cell.angle_gamma   90.00
#
_symmetry.space_group_name_H-M   'P 1'
#
loop_
_entity.id
_entity.type
_entity.pdbx_description
1 polymer ?
#
loop_
_entity_poly.entity_id
_entity_poly.type
_entity_poly.pdbx_seq_one_letter_code
_entity_poly.pdbx_strand_id
1 'polypeptide(L)'
;VWEVLKKQTSKLTRHRCEICAGRGRRWPVECHEVWLYDDKTHTQTLVRLIALCPMCHKVKHIGLASVNGEFEEVRAHLMKVNQWPQQSTAEAYIARAFEIFEERSRHEWTLDISYLKQFGIDPATMKRPLAGTVRLLPVMSPISVLPNSDVPFVSEADFDPFDHIINNERVA
;
A
#
# COMPACT_ATOMS: atom_id res chain seq x y z
N VAL A 1 -17.21 5.63 -12.22
CA VAL A 1 -16.66 6.29 -11.02
C VAL A 1 -15.15 6.11 -10.94
N TRP A 2 -14.62 4.88 -10.83
CA TRP A 2 -13.20 4.60 -10.66
C TRP A 2 -12.30 5.21 -11.76
N GLU A 3 -12.71 5.13 -13.03
CA GLU A 3 -11.97 5.72 -14.14
C GLU A 3 -11.82 7.25 -14.05
N VAL A 4 -12.79 7.93 -13.44
CA VAL A 4 -12.71 9.38 -13.21
C VAL A 4 -11.65 9.68 -12.15
N LEU A 5 -11.67 8.95 -11.04
CA LEU A 5 -10.70 9.08 -9.94
C LEU A 5 -9.27 8.83 -10.42
N LYS A 6 -9.05 7.76 -11.16
CA LYS A 6 -7.73 7.45 -11.78
C LYS A 6 -7.21 8.61 -12.62
N LYS A 7 -8.07 9.16 -13.51
CA LYS A 7 -7.68 10.26 -14.38
C LYS A 7 -7.36 11.53 -13.60
N GLN A 8 -8.14 11.83 -12.55
CA GLN A 8 -7.90 12.99 -11.70
C GLN A 8 -6.59 12.85 -10.93
N THR A 9 -6.38 11.73 -10.24
CA THR A 9 -5.15 11.44 -9.50
C THR A 9 -3.92 11.52 -10.39
N SER A 10 -3.97 10.92 -11.58
CA SER A 10 -2.87 10.96 -12.55
C SER A 10 -2.57 12.39 -13.06
N LYS A 11 -3.60 13.21 -13.30
CA LYS A 11 -3.43 14.61 -13.74
C LYS A 11 -2.81 15.48 -12.66
N LEU A 12 -3.27 15.35 -11.39
CA LEU A 12 -2.76 16.12 -10.26
C LEU A 12 -1.25 15.96 -10.09
N THR A 13 -0.73 14.77 -10.34
CA THR A 13 0.71 14.47 -10.22
C THR A 13 1.49 14.68 -11.52
N ARG A 14 0.86 15.24 -12.55
CA ARG A 14 1.44 15.40 -13.89
C ARG A 14 1.96 14.06 -14.45
N HIS A 15 1.21 12.98 -14.18
CA HIS A 15 1.56 11.61 -14.58
C HIS A 15 2.90 11.12 -14.01
N ARG A 16 3.27 11.55 -12.81
CA ARG A 16 4.47 11.10 -12.10
C ARG A 16 4.09 10.34 -10.84
N CYS A 17 4.90 9.35 -10.50
CA CYS A 17 4.78 8.61 -9.25
C CYS A 17 5.06 9.54 -8.06
N GLU A 18 4.18 9.55 -7.07
CA GLU A 18 4.35 10.36 -5.86
C GLU A 18 5.49 9.85 -4.96
N ILE A 19 5.87 8.59 -5.10
CA ILE A 19 6.96 7.98 -4.32
C ILE A 19 8.32 8.24 -4.99
N CYS A 20 8.54 7.75 -6.21
CA CYS A 20 9.86 7.77 -6.86
C CYS A 20 9.99 8.81 -7.98
N ALA A 21 8.97 9.62 -8.22
CA ALA A 21 8.85 10.58 -9.34
C ALA A 21 8.99 9.95 -10.75
N GLY A 22 9.14 8.63 -10.83
CA GLY A 22 9.25 7.87 -12.07
C GLY A 22 7.92 7.73 -12.82
N ARG A 23 7.99 7.04 -13.97
CA ARG A 23 6.83 6.68 -14.81
C ARG A 23 6.98 5.27 -15.33
N GLY A 24 5.85 4.57 -15.53
CA GLY A 24 5.83 3.32 -16.26
C GLY A 24 6.02 3.54 -17.77
N ARG A 25 6.46 2.49 -18.46
CA ARG A 25 6.66 2.53 -19.94
C ARG A 25 5.34 2.65 -20.69
N ARG A 26 4.35 1.83 -20.37
CA ARG A 26 3.05 1.75 -21.04
C ARG A 26 2.02 2.61 -20.33
N TRP A 27 1.96 2.51 -19.01
CA TRP A 27 1.07 3.27 -18.14
C TRP A 27 1.94 4.12 -17.24
N PRO A 28 1.84 5.46 -17.33
CA PRO A 28 2.74 6.33 -16.57
C PRO A 28 2.56 6.17 -15.07
N VAL A 29 1.32 6.15 -14.60
CA VAL A 29 0.97 5.91 -13.20
C VAL A 29 -0.37 5.17 -13.09
N GLU A 30 -0.55 4.50 -11.98
CA GLU A 30 -1.76 3.81 -11.53
C GLU A 30 -2.27 4.48 -10.26
N CYS A 31 -3.57 4.51 -10.07
CA CYS A 31 -4.20 5.05 -8.87
C CYS A 31 -4.24 3.96 -7.80
N HIS A 32 -3.80 4.30 -6.60
CA HIS A 32 -3.78 3.41 -5.45
C HIS A 32 -4.44 4.08 -4.24
N GLU A 33 -5.09 3.30 -3.39
CA GLU A 33 -5.73 3.74 -2.17
C GLU A 33 -4.73 3.83 -1.03
N VAL A 34 -4.84 4.87 -0.21
CA VAL A 34 -4.13 4.99 1.07
C VAL A 34 -5.14 4.82 2.19
N TRP A 35 -4.87 3.86 3.04
CA TRP A 35 -5.74 3.45 4.13
C TRP A 35 -5.14 3.73 5.50
N LEU A 36 -5.95 4.28 6.40
CA LEU A 36 -5.65 4.34 7.81
C LEU A 36 -6.37 3.20 8.53
N TYR A 37 -5.66 2.46 9.36
CA TYR A 37 -6.20 1.36 10.13
C TYR A 37 -6.27 1.73 11.62
N ASP A 38 -7.45 1.63 12.20
CA ASP A 38 -7.64 1.67 13.65
C ASP A 38 -7.82 0.24 14.16
N ASP A 39 -6.75 -0.34 14.67
CA ASP A 39 -6.73 -1.72 15.16
C ASP A 39 -7.57 -1.91 16.44
N LYS A 40 -7.98 -0.81 17.13
CA LYS A 40 -8.85 -0.89 18.31
C LYS A 40 -10.32 -1.01 17.93
N THR A 41 -10.74 -0.26 16.92
CA THR A 41 -12.13 -0.25 16.45
C THR A 41 -12.32 -1.16 15.24
N HIS A 42 -11.26 -1.74 14.71
CA HIS A 42 -11.22 -2.47 13.44
C HIS A 42 -11.88 -1.65 12.30
N THR A 43 -11.50 -0.38 12.21
CA THR A 43 -11.98 0.51 11.16
C THR A 43 -10.85 0.78 10.16
N GLN A 44 -11.13 0.55 8.88
CA GLN A 44 -10.26 0.86 7.76
C GLN A 44 -10.81 2.08 7.03
N THR A 45 -10.12 3.22 7.14
CA THR A 45 -10.55 4.50 6.57
C THR A 45 -9.74 4.84 5.32
N LEU A 46 -10.43 5.09 4.21
CA LEU A 46 -9.80 5.64 3.01
C LEU A 46 -9.46 7.11 3.25
N VAL A 47 -8.17 7.45 3.29
CA VAL A 47 -7.71 8.82 3.58
C VAL A 47 -7.28 9.59 2.34
N ARG A 48 -6.81 8.91 1.29
CA ARG A 48 -6.46 9.54 0.01
C ARG A 48 -6.29 8.53 -1.12
N LEU A 49 -6.15 9.07 -2.33
CA LEU A 49 -5.71 8.34 -3.51
C LEU A 49 -4.36 8.88 -3.96
N ILE A 50 -3.45 8.00 -4.36
CA ILE A 50 -2.10 8.37 -4.83
C ILE A 50 -1.81 7.80 -6.21
N ALA A 51 -0.94 8.49 -6.94
CA ALA A 51 -0.46 8.05 -8.24
C ALA A 51 0.88 7.34 -8.08
N LEU A 52 0.95 6.07 -8.45
CA LEU A 52 2.14 5.24 -8.36
C LEU A 52 2.58 4.76 -9.75
N CYS A 53 3.89 4.74 -10.03
CA CYS A 53 4.36 4.00 -11.19
C CYS A 53 4.12 2.49 -10.98
N PRO A 54 4.06 1.68 -12.05
CA PRO A 54 3.76 0.26 -11.91
C PRO A 54 4.66 -0.48 -10.92
N MET A 55 5.93 -0.11 -10.81
CA MET A 55 6.84 -0.75 -9.85
C MET A 55 6.54 -0.37 -8.39
N CYS A 56 6.29 0.91 -8.09
CA CYS A 56 5.86 1.31 -6.75
C CYS A 56 4.49 0.73 -6.40
N HIS A 57 3.59 0.57 -7.38
CA HIS A 57 2.30 -0.08 -7.19
C HIS A 57 2.47 -1.58 -6.88
N LYS A 58 3.38 -2.28 -7.58
CA LYS A 58 3.72 -3.67 -7.25
C LYS A 58 4.33 -3.83 -5.84
N VAL A 59 5.10 -2.83 -5.36
CA VAL A 59 5.58 -2.86 -3.97
C VAL A 59 4.43 -2.85 -2.98
N LYS A 60 3.38 -2.03 -3.22
CA LYS A 60 2.16 -2.04 -2.40
C LYS A 60 1.41 -3.38 -2.44
N HIS A 61 1.61 -4.14 -3.49
CA HIS A 61 1.03 -5.47 -3.72
C HIS A 61 2.09 -6.57 -3.76
N ILE A 62 3.11 -6.50 -2.90
CA ILE A 62 4.27 -7.40 -2.95
C ILE A 62 3.91 -8.89 -2.79
N GLY A 63 2.82 -9.19 -2.08
CA GLY A 63 2.29 -10.55 -2.00
C GLY A 63 1.85 -11.08 -3.36
N LEU A 64 1.16 -10.26 -4.15
CA LEU A 64 0.77 -10.62 -5.52
C LEU A 64 2.00 -10.71 -6.45
N ALA A 65 2.97 -9.81 -6.29
CA ALA A 65 4.23 -9.86 -7.03
C ALA A 65 5.00 -11.17 -6.75
N SER A 66 4.96 -11.65 -5.50
CA SER A 66 5.55 -12.94 -5.13
C SER A 66 4.87 -14.11 -5.85
N VAL A 67 3.53 -14.14 -5.90
CA VAL A 67 2.77 -15.18 -6.61
C VAL A 67 3.08 -15.17 -8.12
N ASN A 68 3.29 -13.98 -8.69
CA ASN A 68 3.61 -13.81 -10.11
C ASN A 68 5.10 -14.07 -10.46
N GLY A 69 5.95 -14.39 -9.49
CA GLY A 69 7.38 -14.60 -9.70
C GLY A 69 8.19 -13.32 -9.91
N GLU A 70 7.62 -12.16 -9.52
CA GLU A 70 8.21 -10.82 -9.69
C GLU A 70 8.86 -10.30 -8.38
N PHE A 71 8.93 -11.12 -7.34
CA PHE A 71 9.35 -10.70 -5.99
C PHE A 71 10.72 -10.02 -5.96
N GLU A 72 11.71 -10.61 -6.61
CA GLU A 72 13.09 -10.11 -6.61
C GLU A 72 13.21 -8.73 -7.25
N GLU A 73 12.52 -8.52 -8.37
CA GLU A 73 12.52 -7.22 -9.06
C GLU A 73 11.83 -6.15 -8.21
N VAL A 74 10.70 -6.50 -7.58
CA VAL A 74 9.93 -5.59 -6.73
C VAL A 74 10.69 -5.27 -5.45
N ARG A 75 11.36 -6.25 -4.82
CA ARG A 75 12.24 -6.03 -3.67
C ARG A 75 13.41 -5.10 -4.01
N ALA A 76 14.07 -5.32 -5.14
CA ALA A 76 15.15 -4.45 -5.60
C ALA A 76 14.67 -3.01 -5.82
N HIS A 77 13.47 -2.82 -6.35
CA HIS A 77 12.85 -1.51 -6.50
C HIS A 77 12.56 -0.85 -5.14
N LEU A 78 12.00 -1.60 -4.18
CA LEU A 78 11.78 -1.15 -2.81
C LEU A 78 13.08 -0.66 -2.18
N MET A 79 14.16 -1.43 -2.27
CA MET A 79 15.48 -1.05 -1.78
C MET A 79 15.99 0.24 -2.43
N LYS A 80 15.90 0.33 -3.75
CA LYS A 80 16.33 1.50 -4.51
C LYS A 80 15.61 2.78 -4.08
N VAL A 81 14.30 2.71 -3.93
CA VAL A 81 13.48 3.89 -3.58
C VAL A 81 13.79 4.38 -2.17
N ASN A 82 14.03 3.47 -1.23
CA ASN A 82 14.35 3.79 0.15
C ASN A 82 15.85 3.98 0.40
N GLN A 83 16.69 3.82 -0.63
CA GLN A 83 18.16 3.91 -0.51
C GLN A 83 18.72 2.92 0.52
N TRP A 84 18.12 1.76 0.66
CA TRP A 84 18.59 0.71 1.56
C TRP A 84 19.73 -0.09 0.92
N PRO A 85 20.94 -0.06 1.48
CA PRO A 85 22.09 -0.75 0.90
C PRO A 85 22.06 -2.26 1.15
N GLN A 86 21.34 -2.71 2.20
CA GLN A 86 21.31 -4.11 2.63
C GLN A 86 19.99 -4.77 2.29
N GLN A 87 20.06 -5.93 1.68
CA GLN A 87 18.89 -6.75 1.35
C GLN A 87 18.13 -7.18 2.61
N SER A 88 18.83 -7.49 3.71
CA SER A 88 18.23 -7.87 4.98
C SER A 88 17.28 -6.80 5.55
N THR A 89 17.54 -5.51 5.30
CA THR A 89 16.63 -4.42 5.70
C THR A 89 15.30 -4.51 4.97
N ALA A 90 15.34 -4.74 3.65
CA ALA A 90 14.12 -4.91 2.86
C ALA A 90 13.36 -6.17 3.26
N GLU A 91 14.07 -7.26 3.53
CA GLU A 91 13.46 -8.53 3.95
C GLU A 91 12.77 -8.42 5.30
N ALA A 92 13.42 -7.77 6.29
CA ALA A 92 12.82 -7.53 7.59
C ALA A 92 11.57 -6.64 7.48
N TYR A 93 11.62 -5.59 6.66
CA TYR A 93 10.47 -4.73 6.38
C TYR A 93 9.30 -5.49 5.75
N ILE A 94 9.58 -6.30 4.73
CA ILE A 94 8.57 -7.13 4.06
C ILE A 94 7.98 -8.17 5.02
N ALA A 95 8.82 -8.82 5.83
CA ALA A 95 8.36 -9.78 6.83
C ALA A 95 7.41 -9.14 7.84
N ARG A 96 7.76 -7.94 8.35
CA ARG A 96 6.87 -7.20 9.26
C ARG A 96 5.54 -6.81 8.60
N ALA A 97 5.56 -6.41 7.34
CA ALA A 97 4.36 -6.12 6.58
C ALA A 97 3.42 -7.32 6.49
N PHE A 98 3.96 -8.52 6.25
CA PHE A 98 3.17 -9.75 6.22
C PHE A 98 2.62 -10.13 7.60
N GLU A 99 3.40 -9.96 8.67
CA GLU A 99 2.91 -10.20 10.04
C GLU A 99 1.68 -9.34 10.35
N ILE A 100 1.76 -8.02 10.09
CA ILE A 100 0.64 -7.09 10.31
C ILE A 100 -0.57 -7.47 9.44
N PHE A 101 -0.32 -7.79 8.17
CA PHE A 101 -1.38 -8.25 7.28
C PHE A 101 -2.06 -9.51 7.81
N GLU A 102 -1.30 -10.50 8.27
CA GLU A 102 -1.82 -11.74 8.82
C GLU A 102 -2.62 -11.50 10.11
N GLU A 103 -2.13 -10.62 10.99
CA GLU A 103 -2.85 -10.23 12.20
C GLU A 103 -4.17 -9.54 11.88
N ARG A 104 -4.16 -8.53 11.01
CA ARG A 104 -5.35 -7.79 10.59
C ARG A 104 -6.37 -8.66 9.84
N SER A 105 -5.90 -9.65 9.09
CA SER A 105 -6.79 -10.58 8.35
C SER A 105 -7.61 -11.52 9.24
N ARG A 106 -7.31 -11.59 10.54
CA ARG A 106 -8.09 -12.37 11.53
C ARG A 106 -9.35 -11.65 12.01
N HIS A 107 -9.48 -10.36 11.69
CA HIS A 107 -10.58 -9.51 12.15
C HIS A 107 -11.51 -9.11 10.98
N GLU A 108 -12.77 -8.88 11.33
CA GLU A 108 -13.69 -8.20 10.41
C GLU A 108 -13.51 -6.69 10.54
N TRP A 109 -13.41 -6.01 9.41
CA TRP A 109 -13.15 -4.58 9.35
C TRP A 109 -14.36 -3.80 8.88
N THR A 110 -14.66 -2.69 9.56
CA THR A 110 -15.59 -1.67 9.10
C THR A 110 -14.88 -0.77 8.10
N LEU A 111 -15.46 -0.60 6.92
CA LEU A 111 -14.89 0.21 5.85
C LEU A 111 -15.48 1.63 5.88
N ASP A 112 -14.64 2.64 6.09
CA ASP A 112 -14.99 4.05 5.93
C ASP A 112 -14.38 4.60 4.65
N ILE A 113 -15.21 4.86 3.66
CA ILE A 113 -14.87 5.47 2.39
C ILE A 113 -15.50 6.86 2.20
N SER A 114 -15.81 7.53 3.30
CA SER A 114 -16.38 8.88 3.30
C SER A 114 -15.55 9.90 2.53
N TYR A 115 -14.24 9.67 2.41
CA TYR A 115 -13.31 10.41 1.55
C TYR A 115 -13.85 10.61 0.12
N LEU A 116 -14.60 9.65 -0.41
CA LEU A 116 -15.13 9.72 -1.77
C LEU A 116 -16.21 10.78 -1.97
N LYS A 117 -16.82 11.28 -0.89
CA LYS A 117 -17.86 12.32 -0.94
C LYS A 117 -17.37 13.62 -1.59
N GLN A 118 -16.09 13.97 -1.41
CA GLN A 118 -15.49 15.16 -2.02
C GLN A 118 -15.47 15.11 -3.57
N PHE A 119 -15.59 13.92 -4.13
CA PHE A 119 -15.68 13.71 -5.58
C PHE A 119 -17.13 13.55 -6.06
N GLY A 120 -18.11 13.89 -5.22
CA GLY A 120 -19.53 13.71 -5.51
C GLY A 120 -20.00 12.26 -5.51
N ILE A 121 -19.24 11.37 -4.89
CA ILE A 121 -19.56 9.95 -4.76
C ILE A 121 -20.10 9.72 -3.36
N ASP A 122 -21.39 9.41 -3.25
CA ASP A 122 -21.99 9.02 -1.98
C ASP A 122 -21.89 7.50 -1.81
N PRO A 123 -21.09 7.00 -0.83
CA PRO A 123 -20.98 5.59 -0.54
C PRO A 123 -22.30 4.90 -0.26
N ALA A 124 -23.26 5.61 0.36
CA ALA A 124 -24.57 5.07 0.70
C ALA A 124 -25.44 4.76 -0.53
N THR A 125 -25.17 5.39 -1.66
CA THR A 125 -25.89 5.17 -2.92
C THR A 125 -25.27 4.10 -3.82
N MET A 126 -24.11 3.57 -3.45
CA MET A 126 -23.45 2.51 -4.21
C MET A 126 -24.24 1.21 -4.04
N LYS A 127 -24.87 0.75 -5.14
CA LYS A 127 -25.80 -0.40 -5.20
C LYS A 127 -25.19 -1.76 -4.84
N ARG A 128 -23.96 -1.82 -4.40
CA ARG A 128 -23.29 -3.04 -3.95
C ARG A 128 -22.81 -2.82 -2.54
N PRO A 129 -23.28 -3.60 -1.54
CA PRO A 129 -22.71 -3.53 -0.21
C PRO A 129 -21.23 -3.88 -0.33
N LEU A 130 -20.35 -2.97 0.07
CA LEU A 130 -18.93 -3.25 0.27
C LEU A 130 -18.70 -4.16 1.50
N ALA A 131 -19.77 -4.61 2.13
CA ALA A 131 -19.80 -5.69 3.10
C ALA A 131 -19.67 -7.04 2.39
N GLY A 132 -18.53 -7.27 1.79
CA GLY A 132 -18.07 -8.60 1.42
C GLY A 132 -16.87 -8.87 2.29
N THR A 133 -16.98 -9.86 3.16
CA THR A 133 -15.86 -10.49 3.81
C THR A 133 -14.82 -10.76 2.72
N VAL A 134 -13.82 -9.90 2.59
CA VAL A 134 -12.67 -10.16 1.74
C VAL A 134 -11.93 -11.27 2.46
N ARG A 135 -12.28 -12.50 2.14
CA ARG A 135 -11.53 -13.67 2.56
C ARG A 135 -10.21 -13.60 1.80
N LEU A 136 -9.21 -13.03 2.46
CA LEU A 136 -7.86 -13.01 1.94
C LEU A 136 -7.42 -14.46 1.76
N LEU A 137 -7.03 -14.81 0.54
CA LEU A 137 -6.51 -16.15 0.24
C LEU A 137 -5.28 -16.39 1.12
N PRO A 138 -5.06 -17.62 1.63
CA PRO A 138 -3.91 -17.93 2.46
C PRO A 138 -2.64 -17.63 1.66
N VAL A 139 -1.83 -16.72 2.17
CA VAL A 139 -0.50 -16.43 1.65
C VAL A 139 0.38 -17.64 1.95
N MET A 140 1.13 -18.08 0.96
CA MET A 140 2.14 -19.14 1.12
C MET A 140 3.09 -18.80 2.27
N SER A 141 3.48 -19.82 3.02
CA SER A 141 4.30 -19.75 4.24
C SER A 141 5.45 -18.75 4.15
N PRO A 142 5.70 -17.98 5.23
CA PRO A 142 6.74 -16.97 5.25
C PRO A 142 8.12 -17.63 5.07
N ILE A 143 8.95 -17.00 4.27
CA ILE A 143 10.39 -17.25 4.26
C ILE A 143 10.88 -17.01 5.69
N SER A 144 11.54 -18.00 6.30
CA SER A 144 12.08 -17.87 7.66
C SER A 144 13.13 -16.78 7.70
N VAL A 145 12.74 -15.58 8.14
CA VAL A 145 13.65 -14.45 8.33
C VAL A 145 13.84 -14.25 9.83
N LEU A 146 15.10 -14.26 10.29
CA LEU A 146 15.47 -13.97 11.66
C LEU A 146 15.26 -12.47 11.95
N PRO A 147 14.74 -12.08 13.13
CA PRO A 147 14.54 -10.69 13.48
C PRO A 147 15.88 -9.97 13.63
N ASN A 148 16.07 -8.89 12.89
CA ASN A 148 17.19 -7.96 13.06
C ASN A 148 16.71 -6.71 13.81
N SER A 149 17.37 -6.36 14.92
CA SER A 149 16.96 -5.33 15.87
C SER A 149 17.21 -3.88 15.42
N ASP A 150 17.74 -3.66 14.22
CA ASP A 150 18.19 -2.34 13.75
C ASP A 150 17.21 -1.61 12.81
N VAL A 151 15.96 -2.10 12.70
CA VAL A 151 14.92 -1.39 11.94
C VAL A 151 14.31 -0.33 12.85
N PRO A 152 14.26 0.97 12.46
CA PRO A 152 13.69 2.01 13.29
C PRO A 152 12.21 1.68 13.60
N PHE A 153 11.90 1.69 14.88
CA PHE A 153 10.56 1.44 15.40
C PHE A 153 9.63 2.59 15.01
N VAL A 154 8.61 2.28 14.24
CA VAL A 154 7.51 3.20 13.95
C VAL A 154 6.33 2.79 14.82
N SER A 155 5.60 3.77 15.37
CA SER A 155 4.47 3.47 16.26
C SER A 155 3.41 2.63 15.55
N GLU A 156 2.92 1.59 16.21
CA GLU A 156 1.95 0.62 15.65
C GLU A 156 0.64 1.27 15.17
N ALA A 157 0.30 2.47 15.66
CA ALA A 157 -0.94 3.16 15.35
C ALA A 157 -1.00 3.75 13.92
N ASP A 158 0.17 4.02 13.30
CA ASP A 158 0.25 4.73 12.00
C ASP A 158 0.77 3.83 10.87
N PHE A 159 0.91 2.54 11.11
CA PHE A 159 1.61 1.65 10.20
C PHE A 159 0.69 1.01 9.16
N ASP A 160 0.53 1.66 8.00
CA ASP A 160 0.43 0.92 6.74
C ASP A 160 1.86 0.49 6.39
N PRO A 161 2.18 -0.81 6.36
CA PRO A 161 3.53 -1.29 6.12
C PRO A 161 4.13 -0.78 4.81
N PHE A 162 3.33 -0.18 3.95
CA PHE A 162 3.73 0.37 2.67
C PHE A 162 3.58 1.90 2.58
N ASP A 163 2.98 2.60 3.56
CA ASP A 163 2.80 4.05 3.54
C ASP A 163 4.03 4.83 4.02
N HIS A 164 4.92 4.23 4.82
CA HIS A 164 6.15 4.89 5.26
C HIS A 164 7.15 5.19 4.15
N ILE A 165 6.97 4.62 2.97
CA ILE A 165 7.72 5.00 1.76
C ILE A 165 7.47 6.47 1.38
N ILE A 166 6.42 7.12 1.92
CA ILE A 166 5.94 8.44 1.47
C ILE A 166 6.37 9.58 2.41
N ASN A 167 6.72 9.30 3.66
CA ASN A 167 6.95 10.33 4.68
C ASN A 167 8.41 10.77 4.83
N ASN A 168 9.25 10.62 3.83
CA ASN A 168 10.47 11.42 3.77
C ASN A 168 10.06 12.84 3.39
N GLU A 169 9.64 13.62 4.40
CA GLU A 169 9.52 15.06 4.29
C GLU A 169 10.84 15.59 3.74
N ARG A 170 10.80 16.03 2.50
CA ARG A 170 11.78 16.97 2.01
C ARG A 170 11.53 18.27 2.79
N VAL A 171 12.13 18.36 3.96
CA VAL A 171 12.34 19.65 4.59
C VAL A 171 13.28 20.42 3.66
N ALA A 172 12.75 21.54 3.21
CA ALA A 172 13.40 22.49 2.31
C ALA A 172 14.74 22.97 2.84
#